data_7ce3c25ae6a772eb265b9ded0c92f214
#
_entry.id   7ce3c25ae6a772eb265b9ded0c92f214
#
_cell.length_a   1.000
_cell.length_b   1.000
_cell.length_c   1.000
_cell.angle_alpha   90.00
_cell.angle_beta   90.00
_cell.angle_gamma   90.00
#
_symmetry.space_group_name_H-M   'P 1'
#
loop_
_entity.id
_entity.type
_entity.pdbx_description
1 polymer ?
#
loop_
_entity_poly.entity_id
_entity_poly.type
_entity_poly.pdbx_seq_one_letter_code
_entity_poly.pdbx_strand_id
1 'polypeptide(L)'
;MTETAQAFQQDFIELALECEVLQFGEFELKSGRISPYFFNAGKFSTGGALARLGRCYAAALHASGLQVDMLFGPAYKGIPLVSTTAIALSEQHGVDLPFAFNRKEAKTHGEGGNIVGAPLAGDVVVIDDVMTAGTAIRESMSILNESGARGAGVVIGLDRCERGDGERSAVQQVAQDWGLMVVSVVSLHDIIAWVETHPEMAQHREALEQYRERYGMA
;
A
#
# COMPACT_ATOMS: atom_id res chain seq x y z
N MET A 1 -13.58 10.67 -11.75
CA MET A 1 -13.30 10.32 -10.33
C MET A 1 -14.40 10.96 -9.49
N THR A 2 -14.97 10.23 -8.53
CA THR A 2 -15.99 10.77 -7.63
C THR A 2 -15.36 11.68 -6.58
N GLU A 3 -16.06 12.67 -6.07
CA GLU A 3 -15.61 13.63 -5.04
C GLU A 3 -15.05 12.91 -3.78
N THR A 4 -15.61 11.75 -3.45
CA THR A 4 -15.16 10.90 -2.34
C THR A 4 -13.79 10.25 -2.59
N ALA A 5 -13.47 9.88 -3.84
CA ALA A 5 -12.19 9.28 -4.20
C ALA A 5 -11.03 10.28 -4.07
N GLN A 6 -11.29 11.57 -4.32
CA GLN A 6 -10.28 12.62 -4.15
C GLN A 6 -10.01 12.94 -2.67
N ALA A 7 -11.01 12.80 -1.80
CA ALA A 7 -10.89 13.19 -0.39
C ALA A 7 -9.91 12.32 0.40
N PHE A 8 -9.95 10.98 0.27
CA PHE A 8 -9.03 10.11 1.02
C PHE A 8 -7.59 10.17 0.46
N GLN A 9 -7.44 10.46 -0.84
CA GLN A 9 -6.12 10.63 -1.46
C GLN A 9 -5.44 11.90 -0.93
N GLN A 10 -6.16 13.01 -0.85
CA GLN A 10 -5.68 14.25 -0.25
C GLN A 10 -5.31 14.05 1.21
N ASP A 11 -6.20 13.42 2.00
CA ASP A 11 -5.96 13.11 3.42
C ASP A 11 -4.71 12.24 3.62
N PHE A 12 -4.47 11.27 2.74
CA PHE A 12 -3.27 10.45 2.78
C PHE A 12 -2.00 11.24 2.48
N ILE A 13 -2.00 12.11 1.44
CA ILE A 13 -0.81 12.91 1.08
C ILE A 13 -0.48 13.88 2.21
N GLU A 14 -1.47 14.60 2.74
CA GLU A 14 -1.30 15.52 3.87
C GLU A 14 -0.76 14.80 5.10
N LEU A 15 -1.34 13.66 5.48
CA LEU A 15 -0.86 12.82 6.58
C LEU A 15 0.58 12.36 6.36
N ALA A 16 0.92 11.95 5.13
CA ALA A 16 2.27 11.49 4.80
C ALA A 16 3.30 12.62 4.90
N LEU A 17 2.93 13.85 4.56
CA LEU A 17 3.78 15.04 4.74
C LEU A 17 3.89 15.43 6.22
N GLU A 18 2.79 15.49 6.97
CA GLU A 18 2.77 15.79 8.40
C GLU A 18 3.64 14.84 9.22
N CYS A 19 3.64 13.55 8.86
CA CYS A 19 4.44 12.51 9.52
C CYS A 19 5.85 12.37 8.93
N GLU A 20 6.25 13.21 7.97
CA GLU A 20 7.50 13.10 7.21
C GLU A 20 7.70 11.73 6.53
N VAL A 21 6.63 11.00 6.28
CA VAL A 21 6.60 9.75 5.51
C VAL A 21 6.90 10.02 4.05
N LEU A 22 6.28 11.08 3.49
CA LEU A 22 6.56 11.65 2.18
C LEU A 22 7.44 12.88 2.36
N GLN A 23 8.59 12.90 1.69
CA GLN A 23 9.52 14.01 1.71
C GLN A 23 9.92 14.34 0.28
N PHE A 24 10.03 15.64 -0.03
CA PHE A 24 10.55 16.12 -1.30
C PHE A 24 12.02 16.55 -1.14
N GLY A 25 12.84 16.25 -2.14
CA GLY A 25 14.28 16.52 -2.13
C GLY A 25 15.00 15.61 -3.11
N GLU A 26 16.30 15.46 -2.98
CA GLU A 26 17.12 14.57 -3.79
C GLU A 26 17.51 13.34 -2.96
N PHE A 27 17.02 12.17 -3.37
CA PHE A 27 17.24 10.91 -2.65
C PHE A 27 17.78 9.83 -3.58
N GLU A 28 18.91 9.22 -3.21
CA GLU A 28 19.41 8.05 -3.90
C GLU A 28 18.66 6.79 -3.44
N LEU A 29 18.00 6.13 -4.39
CA LEU A 29 17.29 4.88 -4.15
C LEU A 29 18.24 3.67 -4.22
N LYS A 30 17.83 2.53 -3.68
CA LYS A 30 18.61 1.26 -3.76
C LYS A 30 18.93 0.83 -5.19
N SER A 31 18.15 1.28 -6.17
CA SER A 31 18.38 1.07 -7.61
C SER A 31 19.46 1.98 -8.19
N GLY A 32 20.04 2.90 -7.42
CA GLY A 32 20.94 3.95 -7.89
C GLY A 32 20.24 5.12 -8.61
N ARG A 33 18.90 5.11 -8.70
CA ARG A 33 18.14 6.24 -9.25
C ARG A 33 18.10 7.38 -8.25
N ILE A 34 18.24 8.61 -8.74
CA ILE A 34 17.99 9.81 -7.93
C ILE A 34 16.52 10.16 -8.05
N SER A 35 15.80 10.11 -6.91
CA SER A 35 14.37 10.40 -6.82
C SER A 35 14.13 11.78 -6.21
N PRO A 36 13.19 12.60 -6.75
CA PRO A 36 12.83 13.89 -6.19
C PRO A 36 11.95 13.77 -4.94
N TYR A 37 11.61 12.57 -4.53
CA TYR A 37 10.84 12.29 -3.33
C TYR A 37 11.25 10.97 -2.68
N PHE A 38 10.99 10.88 -1.39
CA PHE A 38 11.19 9.66 -0.61
C PHE A 38 9.93 9.32 0.18
N PHE A 39 9.60 8.04 0.26
CA PHE A 39 8.46 7.56 1.01
C PHE A 39 8.89 6.47 1.99
N ASN A 40 8.61 6.65 3.28
CA ASN A 40 8.92 5.71 4.34
C ASN A 40 7.74 5.53 5.30
N ALA A 41 6.89 4.55 5.04
CA ALA A 41 5.73 4.24 5.86
C ALA A 41 6.06 3.89 7.33
N GLY A 42 7.31 3.52 7.63
CA GLY A 42 7.76 3.28 9.01
C GLY A 42 7.68 4.51 9.92
N LYS A 43 7.51 5.71 9.37
CA LYS A 43 7.33 6.95 10.12
C LYS A 43 5.88 7.19 10.61
N PHE A 44 4.90 6.43 10.15
CA PHE A 44 3.57 6.40 10.76
C PHE A 44 3.64 5.72 12.12
N SER A 45 4.05 6.44 13.15
CA SER A 45 4.46 5.89 14.44
C SER A 45 3.55 6.26 15.63
N THR A 46 2.43 6.94 15.39
CA THR A 46 1.48 7.30 16.44
C THR A 46 0.11 6.68 16.19
N GLY A 47 -0.67 6.47 17.26
CA GLY A 47 -2.02 5.93 17.14
C GLY A 47 -2.94 6.80 16.28
N GLY A 48 -2.83 8.13 16.39
CA GLY A 48 -3.59 9.07 15.56
C GLY A 48 -3.26 8.95 14.08
N ALA A 49 -1.95 8.86 13.74
CA ALA A 49 -1.50 8.67 12.37
C ALA A 49 -1.98 7.32 11.80
N LEU A 50 -1.86 6.23 12.57
CA LEU A 50 -2.33 4.91 12.16
C LEU A 50 -3.85 4.85 11.98
N ALA A 51 -4.62 5.53 12.85
CA ALA A 51 -6.07 5.60 12.68
C ALA A 51 -6.48 6.34 11.40
N ARG A 52 -5.82 7.48 11.09
CA ARG A 52 -6.05 8.24 9.86
C ARG A 52 -5.62 7.43 8.63
N LEU A 53 -4.47 6.77 8.69
CA LEU A 53 -3.96 5.88 7.65
C LEU A 53 -4.91 4.72 7.36
N GLY A 54 -5.41 4.04 8.40
CA GLY A 54 -6.38 2.96 8.26
C GLY A 54 -7.66 3.40 7.54
N ARG A 55 -8.13 4.64 7.80
CA ARG A 55 -9.29 5.21 7.09
C ARG A 55 -9.03 5.37 5.59
N CYS A 56 -7.84 5.84 5.21
CA CYS A 56 -7.47 6.00 3.80
C CYS A 56 -7.43 4.64 3.08
N TYR A 57 -6.83 3.62 3.71
CA TYR A 57 -6.80 2.27 3.15
C TYR A 57 -8.19 1.64 3.06
N ALA A 58 -9.02 1.79 4.09
CA ALA A 58 -10.39 1.29 4.08
C ALA A 58 -11.23 1.95 2.99
N ALA A 59 -11.11 3.27 2.81
CA ALA A 59 -11.79 4.01 1.77
C ALA A 59 -11.35 3.57 0.36
N ALA A 60 -10.04 3.37 0.14
CA ALA A 60 -9.51 2.89 -1.13
C ALA A 60 -10.01 1.48 -1.46
N LEU A 61 -9.97 0.56 -0.47
CA LEU A 61 -10.48 -0.81 -0.64
C LEU A 61 -11.99 -0.80 -0.91
N HIS A 62 -12.77 -0.05 -0.14
CA HIS A 62 -14.22 0.05 -0.33
C HIS A 62 -14.58 0.62 -1.72
N ALA A 63 -13.89 1.69 -2.15
CA ALA A 63 -14.11 2.32 -3.45
C ALA A 63 -13.72 1.42 -4.63
N SER A 64 -12.80 0.47 -4.44
CA SER A 64 -12.34 -0.45 -5.49
C SER A 64 -13.40 -1.48 -5.92
N GLY A 65 -14.39 -1.76 -5.05
CA GLY A 65 -15.39 -2.79 -5.27
C GLY A 65 -14.86 -4.23 -5.20
N LEU A 66 -13.62 -4.43 -4.74
CA LEU A 66 -13.05 -5.76 -4.52
C LEU A 66 -13.92 -6.54 -3.52
N GLN A 67 -14.27 -7.77 -3.89
CA GLN A 67 -14.88 -8.71 -2.97
C GLN A 67 -13.78 -9.28 -2.08
N VAL A 68 -14.02 -9.30 -0.78
CA VAL A 68 -13.02 -9.69 0.22
C VAL A 68 -13.69 -10.40 1.38
N ASP A 69 -13.15 -11.58 1.73
CA ASP A 69 -13.57 -12.34 2.91
C ASP A 69 -12.62 -12.10 4.09
N MET A 70 -11.38 -11.69 3.82
CA MET A 70 -10.34 -11.57 4.82
C MET A 70 -9.22 -10.63 4.39
N LEU A 71 -8.53 -10.00 5.36
CA LEU A 71 -7.35 -9.18 5.11
C LEU A 71 -6.07 -9.90 5.59
N PHE A 72 -4.96 -9.68 4.87
CA PHE A 72 -3.65 -10.22 5.23
C PHE A 72 -2.57 -9.14 5.18
N GLY A 73 -1.80 -8.99 6.26
CA GLY A 73 -0.69 -8.03 6.35
C GLY A 73 0.66 -8.73 6.43
N PRO A 74 1.53 -8.66 5.41
CA PRO A 74 2.86 -9.26 5.47
C PRO A 74 3.76 -8.55 6.50
N ALA A 75 4.51 -9.34 7.27
CA ALA A 75 5.42 -8.81 8.28
C ALA A 75 6.59 -8.04 7.63
N TYR A 76 7.01 -6.88 8.18
CA TYR A 76 6.49 -6.35 9.46
C TYR A 76 5.56 -5.16 9.28
N LYS A 77 5.68 -4.37 8.19
CA LYS A 77 4.92 -3.14 7.97
C LYS A 77 3.43 -3.40 7.72
N GLY A 78 3.11 -4.52 7.07
CA GLY A 78 1.73 -4.92 6.86
C GLY A 78 0.95 -5.18 8.16
N ILE A 79 1.62 -5.49 9.27
CA ILE A 79 0.95 -5.80 10.55
C ILE A 79 0.12 -4.60 11.07
N PRO A 80 0.71 -3.42 11.32
CA PRO A 80 -0.09 -2.26 11.72
C PRO A 80 -1.08 -1.83 10.64
N LEU A 81 -0.71 -1.94 9.36
CA LEU A 81 -1.57 -1.54 8.24
C LEU A 81 -2.84 -2.39 8.17
N VAL A 82 -2.71 -3.72 8.20
CA VAL A 82 -3.89 -4.61 8.16
C VAL A 82 -4.79 -4.41 9.36
N SER A 83 -4.22 -4.23 10.55
CA SER A 83 -4.97 -4.03 11.78
C SER A 83 -5.78 -2.74 11.75
N THR A 84 -5.15 -1.62 11.36
CA THR A 84 -5.84 -0.32 11.29
C THR A 84 -6.85 -0.27 10.15
N THR A 85 -6.59 -0.95 9.03
CA THR A 85 -7.55 -1.07 7.92
C THR A 85 -8.79 -1.87 8.33
N ALA A 86 -8.61 -3.00 9.03
CA ALA A 86 -9.73 -3.80 9.53
C ALA A 86 -10.63 -3.01 10.50
N ILE A 87 -10.02 -2.27 11.44
CA ILE A 87 -10.74 -1.40 12.37
C ILE A 87 -11.54 -0.33 11.59
N ALA A 88 -10.89 0.36 10.65
CA ALA A 88 -11.51 1.43 9.89
C ALA A 88 -12.66 0.93 8.98
N LEU A 89 -12.53 -0.27 8.38
CA LEU A 89 -13.61 -0.91 7.62
C LEU A 89 -14.83 -1.16 8.49
N SER A 90 -14.62 -1.70 9.70
CA SER A 90 -15.71 -1.96 10.65
C SER A 90 -16.38 -0.66 11.10
N GLU A 91 -15.61 0.35 11.50
CA GLU A 91 -16.14 1.60 12.05
C GLU A 91 -16.82 2.50 11.01
N GLN A 92 -16.27 2.59 9.79
CA GLN A 92 -16.72 3.57 8.79
C GLN A 92 -17.56 2.99 7.66
N HIS A 93 -17.39 1.70 7.38
CA HIS A 93 -18.10 1.04 6.27
C HIS A 93 -19.02 -0.09 6.75
N GLY A 94 -19.04 -0.41 8.05
CA GLY A 94 -19.86 -1.49 8.61
C GLY A 94 -19.43 -2.88 8.12
N VAL A 95 -18.18 -3.02 7.65
CA VAL A 95 -17.62 -4.25 7.09
C VAL A 95 -16.65 -4.84 8.10
N ASP A 96 -17.10 -5.85 8.85
CA ASP A 96 -16.30 -6.53 9.87
C ASP A 96 -15.62 -7.77 9.25
N LEU A 97 -14.33 -7.67 8.96
CA LEU A 97 -13.55 -8.71 8.32
C LEU A 97 -12.52 -9.31 9.27
N PRO A 98 -12.34 -10.64 9.25
CA PRO A 98 -11.19 -11.27 9.89
C PRO A 98 -9.89 -10.79 9.23
N PHE A 99 -8.81 -10.75 10.03
CA PHE A 99 -7.49 -10.47 9.49
C PHE A 99 -6.43 -11.37 10.10
N ALA A 100 -5.33 -11.51 9.37
CA ALA A 100 -4.13 -12.21 9.82
C ALA A 100 -2.86 -11.53 9.31
N PHE A 101 -1.73 -11.91 9.88
CA PHE A 101 -0.40 -11.55 9.43
C PHE A 101 0.56 -12.72 9.64
N ASN A 102 1.69 -12.73 8.93
CA ASN A 102 2.71 -13.75 9.15
C ASN A 102 3.79 -13.29 10.14
N ARG A 103 4.47 -14.25 10.72
CA ARG A 103 5.78 -14.06 11.36
C ARG A 103 6.88 -14.39 10.35
N LYS A 104 8.04 -13.72 10.43
CA LYS A 104 9.20 -14.10 9.60
C LYS A 104 9.90 -15.35 10.13
N GLU A 105 9.76 -15.67 11.41
CA GLU A 105 10.32 -16.86 12.05
C GLU A 105 9.19 -17.70 12.65
N ALA A 106 9.18 -18.98 12.30
CA ALA A 106 8.22 -19.94 12.85
C ALA A 106 8.45 -20.12 14.35
N LYS A 107 7.37 -20.06 15.16
CA LYS A 107 7.43 -20.49 16.56
C LYS A 107 7.45 -22.00 16.65
N THR A 108 8.41 -22.53 17.41
CA THR A 108 8.52 -23.98 17.71
C THR A 108 7.70 -24.41 18.91
N HIS A 109 7.13 -23.47 19.69
CA HIS A 109 6.38 -23.73 20.92
C HIS A 109 5.12 -22.87 21.02
N GLY A 110 4.08 -23.40 21.67
CA GLY A 110 2.78 -22.76 21.87
C GLY A 110 1.87 -22.89 20.63
N GLU A 111 1.16 -21.83 20.28
CA GLU A 111 0.43 -21.73 18.99
C GLU A 111 1.44 -21.74 17.86
N GLY A 112 1.81 -22.93 17.39
CA GLY A 112 2.79 -23.15 16.34
C GLY A 112 2.36 -22.50 15.02
N GLY A 113 3.36 -22.35 14.08
CA GLY A 113 3.09 -21.82 12.74
C GLY A 113 3.53 -20.39 12.53
N ASN A 114 3.41 -19.95 11.27
CA ASN A 114 3.86 -18.64 10.83
C ASN A 114 2.72 -17.60 10.79
N ILE A 115 1.46 -18.02 10.93
CA ILE A 115 0.28 -17.14 10.84
C ILE A 115 -0.22 -16.77 12.24
N VAL A 116 -0.60 -15.52 12.40
CA VAL A 116 -1.22 -14.94 13.61
C VAL A 116 -2.50 -14.25 13.20
N GLY A 117 -3.58 -14.45 13.97
CA GLY A 117 -4.91 -13.92 13.67
C GLY A 117 -5.87 -15.03 13.26
N ALA A 118 -6.81 -14.72 12.39
CA ALA A 118 -7.78 -15.68 11.90
C ALA A 118 -7.15 -16.70 10.93
N PRO A 119 -7.66 -17.95 10.86
CA PRO A 119 -7.24 -18.91 9.85
C PRO A 119 -7.44 -18.35 8.44
N LEU A 120 -6.44 -18.50 7.57
CA LEU A 120 -6.51 -18.03 6.20
C LEU A 120 -7.55 -18.83 5.41
N ALA A 121 -8.55 -18.16 4.85
CA ALA A 121 -9.63 -18.77 4.09
C ALA A 121 -10.31 -17.76 3.15
N GLY A 122 -10.96 -18.25 2.10
CA GLY A 122 -11.75 -17.42 1.17
C GLY A 122 -10.90 -16.50 0.31
N ASP A 123 -11.48 -15.37 -0.04
CA ASP A 123 -10.88 -14.33 -0.87
C ASP A 123 -10.12 -13.33 0.00
N VAL A 124 -8.81 -13.33 -0.09
CA VAL A 124 -7.91 -12.57 0.79
C VAL A 124 -7.31 -11.39 0.05
N VAL A 125 -7.44 -10.19 0.63
CA VAL A 125 -6.76 -8.98 0.15
C VAL A 125 -5.52 -8.73 1.00
N VAL A 126 -4.38 -8.57 0.33
CA VAL A 126 -3.09 -8.24 0.96
C VAL A 126 -2.99 -6.74 1.16
N ILE A 127 -2.59 -6.31 2.37
CA ILE A 127 -2.40 -4.90 2.75
C ILE A 127 -0.92 -4.65 3.00
N ASP A 128 -0.28 -3.81 2.18
CA ASP A 128 1.14 -3.47 2.33
C ASP A 128 1.40 -1.96 2.12
N ASP A 129 2.63 -1.49 2.34
CA ASP A 129 2.97 -0.06 2.24
C ASP A 129 3.27 0.40 0.80
N VAL A 130 4.25 -0.20 0.16
CA VAL A 130 4.68 0.10 -1.21
C VAL A 130 5.12 -1.18 -1.91
N MET A 131 4.96 -1.19 -3.22
CA MET A 131 5.44 -2.29 -4.05
C MET A 131 6.67 -1.82 -4.85
N THR A 132 7.82 -2.47 -4.63
CA THR A 132 9.05 -2.20 -5.40
C THR A 132 9.33 -3.32 -6.39
N ALA A 133 9.77 -4.50 -5.91
CA ALA A 133 10.01 -5.67 -6.74
C ALA A 133 8.91 -6.76 -6.61
N GLY A 134 7.85 -6.49 -5.85
CA GLY A 134 6.75 -7.44 -5.62
C GLY A 134 7.10 -8.67 -4.79
N THR A 135 8.27 -8.71 -4.14
CA THR A 135 8.73 -9.89 -3.38
C THR A 135 7.79 -10.22 -2.21
N ALA A 136 7.39 -9.21 -1.43
CA ALA A 136 6.46 -9.41 -0.30
C ALA A 136 5.11 -9.96 -0.76
N ILE A 137 4.62 -9.53 -1.93
CA ILE A 137 3.37 -10.02 -2.50
C ILE A 137 3.52 -11.47 -2.97
N ARG A 138 4.63 -11.82 -3.64
CA ARG A 138 4.89 -13.21 -4.03
C ARG A 138 4.96 -14.15 -2.82
N GLU A 139 5.65 -13.74 -1.75
CA GLU A 139 5.69 -14.49 -0.49
C GLU A 139 4.29 -14.63 0.12
N SER A 140 3.49 -13.55 0.11
CA SER A 140 2.11 -13.59 0.59
C SER A 140 1.26 -14.56 -0.22
N MET A 141 1.35 -14.54 -1.55
CA MET A 141 0.61 -15.47 -2.41
C MET A 141 0.99 -16.94 -2.15
N SER A 142 2.27 -17.24 -1.89
CA SER A 142 2.71 -18.58 -1.49
C SER A 142 2.04 -19.03 -0.19
N ILE A 143 2.05 -18.17 0.82
CA ILE A 143 1.43 -18.43 2.13
C ILE A 143 -0.09 -18.68 1.97
N LEU A 144 -0.78 -17.84 1.18
CA LEU A 144 -2.21 -18.02 0.93
C LEU A 144 -2.52 -19.35 0.23
N ASN A 145 -1.77 -19.66 -0.82
CA ASN A 145 -1.94 -20.90 -1.57
C ASN A 145 -1.67 -22.15 -0.72
N GLU A 146 -0.63 -22.13 0.11
CA GLU A 146 -0.31 -23.23 1.04
C GLU A 146 -1.42 -23.44 2.06
N SER A 147 -2.17 -22.40 2.42
CA SER A 147 -3.30 -22.45 3.34
C SER A 147 -4.64 -22.81 2.65
N GLY A 148 -4.65 -22.90 1.32
CA GLY A 148 -5.89 -23.12 0.54
C GLY A 148 -6.77 -21.88 0.39
N ALA A 149 -6.27 -20.70 0.76
CA ALA A 149 -6.94 -19.41 0.54
C ALA A 149 -6.58 -18.85 -0.85
N ARG A 150 -7.41 -17.95 -1.37
CA ARG A 150 -7.22 -17.33 -2.67
C ARG A 150 -6.82 -15.84 -2.51
N GLY A 151 -5.73 -15.42 -3.12
CA GLY A 151 -5.44 -14.00 -3.25
C GLY A 151 -6.47 -13.33 -4.18
N ALA A 152 -7.19 -12.32 -3.68
CA ALA A 152 -8.21 -11.59 -4.43
C ALA A 152 -7.71 -10.23 -4.92
N GLY A 153 -6.76 -9.63 -4.21
CA GLY A 153 -6.19 -8.34 -4.58
C GLY A 153 -5.12 -7.89 -3.60
N VAL A 154 -4.57 -6.72 -3.90
CA VAL A 154 -3.56 -6.05 -3.08
C VAL A 154 -3.95 -4.59 -2.89
N VAL A 155 -3.83 -4.06 -1.68
CA VAL A 155 -3.93 -2.61 -1.42
C VAL A 155 -2.60 -2.11 -0.90
N ILE A 156 -2.06 -1.08 -1.55
CA ILE A 156 -0.81 -0.42 -1.16
C ILE A 156 -1.03 1.07 -0.91
N GLY A 157 -0.18 1.66 -0.08
CA GLY A 157 -0.27 3.10 0.21
C GLY A 157 0.13 3.96 -0.98
N LEU A 158 1.23 3.62 -1.63
CA LEU A 158 1.76 4.41 -2.76
C LEU A 158 2.16 3.50 -3.92
N ASP A 159 1.57 3.74 -5.09
CA ASP A 159 2.13 3.29 -6.38
C ASP A 159 3.07 4.37 -6.93
N ARG A 160 4.35 4.04 -7.01
CA ARG A 160 5.37 4.93 -7.58
C ARG A 160 5.25 5.06 -9.10
N CYS A 161 4.45 4.22 -9.74
CA CYS A 161 4.28 4.14 -11.20
C CYS A 161 5.60 4.05 -11.97
N GLU A 162 6.63 3.45 -11.37
CA GLU A 162 7.98 3.35 -11.96
C GLU A 162 8.15 2.06 -12.74
N ARG A 163 8.88 2.13 -13.84
CA ARG A 163 9.36 0.92 -14.53
C ARG A 163 10.28 0.11 -13.61
N GLY A 164 10.01 -1.20 -13.53
CA GLY A 164 10.90 -2.16 -12.90
C GLY A 164 12.16 -2.44 -13.75
N ASP A 165 12.68 -3.66 -13.66
CA ASP A 165 13.82 -4.10 -14.48
C ASP A 165 13.46 -4.35 -15.95
N GLY A 166 12.17 -4.28 -16.32
CA GLY A 166 11.63 -4.47 -17.67
C GLY A 166 10.76 -3.28 -18.12
N GLU A 167 9.83 -3.58 -19.03
CA GLU A 167 8.90 -2.59 -19.60
C GLU A 167 7.67 -2.31 -18.72
N ARG A 168 7.53 -2.95 -17.55
CA ARG A 168 6.37 -2.87 -16.67
C ARG A 168 6.74 -2.35 -15.29
N SER A 169 5.75 -1.72 -14.63
CA SER A 169 5.87 -1.43 -13.20
C SER A 169 5.73 -2.70 -12.36
N ALA A 170 6.17 -2.65 -11.10
CA ALA A 170 5.99 -3.75 -10.16
C ALA A 170 4.49 -4.08 -9.96
N VAL A 171 3.63 -3.07 -9.93
CA VAL A 171 2.17 -3.21 -9.85
C VAL A 171 1.62 -3.93 -11.07
N GLN A 172 2.00 -3.52 -12.28
CA GLN A 172 1.58 -4.16 -13.52
C GLN A 172 2.06 -5.61 -13.62
N GLN A 173 3.28 -5.89 -13.16
CA GLN A 173 3.83 -7.24 -13.16
C GLN A 173 3.06 -8.16 -12.21
N VAL A 174 2.80 -7.74 -10.97
CA VAL A 174 2.02 -8.51 -9.99
C VAL A 174 0.59 -8.73 -10.49
N ALA A 175 -0.04 -7.68 -11.04
CA ALA A 175 -1.39 -7.80 -11.59
C ALA A 175 -1.47 -8.85 -12.70
N GLN A 176 -0.47 -8.90 -13.58
CA GLN A 176 -0.44 -9.86 -14.68
C GLN A 176 -0.05 -11.28 -14.23
N ASP A 177 1.00 -11.41 -13.40
CA ASP A 177 1.54 -12.72 -13.00
C ASP A 177 0.54 -13.50 -12.15
N TRP A 178 -0.30 -12.81 -11.39
CA TRP A 178 -1.25 -13.40 -10.44
C TRP A 178 -2.72 -13.16 -10.78
N GLY A 179 -3.01 -12.36 -11.80
CA GLY A 179 -4.40 -11.99 -12.13
C GLY A 179 -5.07 -11.14 -11.03
N LEU A 180 -4.28 -10.40 -10.24
CA LEU A 180 -4.75 -9.64 -9.09
C LEU A 180 -5.06 -8.19 -9.45
N MET A 181 -6.12 -7.65 -8.87
CA MET A 181 -6.29 -6.20 -8.83
C MET A 181 -5.36 -5.61 -7.78
N VAL A 182 -4.58 -4.60 -8.18
CA VAL A 182 -3.78 -3.80 -7.26
C VAL A 182 -4.41 -2.42 -7.12
N VAL A 183 -4.78 -2.07 -5.90
CA VAL A 183 -5.35 -0.78 -5.53
C VAL A 183 -4.28 0.02 -4.78
N SER A 184 -3.99 1.22 -5.22
CA SER A 184 -3.16 2.15 -4.45
C SER A 184 -4.03 3.22 -3.78
N VAL A 185 -3.70 3.58 -2.54
CA VAL A 185 -4.34 4.73 -1.89
C VAL A 185 -4.01 5.98 -2.68
N VAL A 186 -2.73 6.17 -3.03
CA VAL A 186 -2.27 7.22 -3.93
C VAL A 186 -1.24 6.68 -4.92
N SER A 187 -1.09 7.37 -6.04
CA SER A 187 -0.05 7.16 -7.04
C SER A 187 0.88 8.37 -7.15
N LEU A 188 2.00 8.24 -7.86
CA LEU A 188 2.85 9.39 -8.21
C LEU A 188 2.07 10.46 -8.97
N HIS A 189 1.10 10.07 -9.81
CA HIS A 189 0.25 11.02 -10.53
C HIS A 189 -0.62 11.85 -9.57
N ASP A 190 -1.17 11.23 -8.51
CA ASP A 190 -1.95 11.93 -7.49
C ASP A 190 -1.09 12.90 -6.69
N ILE A 191 0.16 12.54 -6.38
CA ILE A 191 1.12 13.43 -5.72
C ILE A 191 1.43 14.64 -6.60
N ILE A 192 1.67 14.46 -7.90
CA ILE A 192 1.91 15.56 -8.84
C ILE A 192 0.69 16.47 -8.91
N ALA A 193 -0.51 15.90 -9.07
CA ALA A 193 -1.76 16.68 -9.11
C ALA A 193 -2.01 17.45 -7.81
N TRP A 194 -1.67 16.87 -6.67
CA TRP A 194 -1.74 17.54 -5.38
C TRP A 194 -0.77 18.75 -5.32
N VAL A 195 0.49 18.56 -5.72
CA VAL A 195 1.50 19.64 -5.77
C VAL A 195 1.05 20.78 -6.69
N GLU A 196 0.37 20.50 -7.79
CA GLU A 196 -0.16 21.52 -8.71
C GLU A 196 -1.20 22.44 -8.06
N THR A 197 -1.95 21.92 -7.09
CA THR A 197 -2.98 22.69 -6.37
C THR A 197 -2.49 23.37 -5.09
N HIS A 198 -1.19 23.17 -4.71
CA HIS A 198 -0.58 23.68 -3.50
C HIS A 198 0.62 24.59 -3.83
N PRO A 199 0.43 25.93 -3.93
CA PRO A 199 1.46 26.85 -4.37
C PRO A 199 2.75 26.81 -3.55
N GLU A 200 2.66 26.49 -2.26
CA GLU A 200 3.80 26.32 -1.35
C GLU A 200 4.69 25.12 -1.71
N MET A 201 4.17 24.17 -2.48
CA MET A 201 4.89 23.01 -2.97
C MET A 201 5.31 23.10 -4.44
N ALA A 202 4.99 24.20 -5.12
CA ALA A 202 5.21 24.38 -6.57
C ALA A 202 6.67 24.17 -7.01
N GLN A 203 7.64 24.44 -6.13
CA GLN A 203 9.07 24.22 -6.36
C GLN A 203 9.44 22.76 -6.63
N HIS A 204 8.62 21.80 -6.22
CA HIS A 204 8.89 20.36 -6.39
C HIS A 204 8.29 19.79 -7.67
N ARG A 205 7.39 20.53 -8.32
CA ARG A 205 6.63 20.06 -9.49
C ARG A 205 7.51 19.61 -10.63
N GLU A 206 8.42 20.50 -11.08
CA GLU A 206 9.27 20.24 -12.24
C GLU A 206 10.12 18.96 -12.07
N ALA A 207 10.72 18.79 -10.88
CA ALA A 207 11.51 17.61 -10.58
C ALA A 207 10.69 16.30 -10.59
N LEU A 208 9.44 16.34 -10.08
CA LEU A 208 8.51 15.22 -10.09
C LEU A 208 8.07 14.86 -11.52
N GLU A 209 7.75 15.85 -12.35
CA GLU A 209 7.37 15.65 -13.75
C GLU A 209 8.52 15.06 -14.56
N GLN A 210 9.73 15.61 -14.45
CA GLN A 210 10.94 15.08 -15.10
C GLN A 210 11.25 13.64 -14.66
N TYR A 211 11.06 13.33 -13.39
CA TYR A 211 11.25 11.99 -12.87
C TYR A 211 10.23 11.02 -13.44
N ARG A 212 8.95 11.41 -13.50
CA ARG A 212 7.87 10.63 -14.13
C ARG A 212 8.14 10.40 -15.61
N GLU A 213 8.56 11.42 -16.38
CA GLU A 213 8.89 11.28 -17.80
C GLU A 213 10.04 10.29 -18.02
N ARG A 214 11.03 10.31 -17.15
CA ARG A 214 12.23 9.46 -17.29
C ARG A 214 12.01 8.02 -16.86
N TYR A 215 11.29 7.81 -15.78
CA TYR A 215 11.18 6.50 -15.12
C TYR A 215 9.74 6.00 -15.00
N GLY A 216 8.75 6.83 -15.27
CA GLY A 216 7.35 6.50 -15.09
C GLY A 216 6.80 5.54 -16.14
N MET A 217 5.67 4.95 -15.79
CA MET A 217 4.78 4.22 -16.66
C MET A 217 3.50 5.00 -16.83
N ALA A 218 2.93 4.94 -18.03
CA ALA A 218 1.64 5.54 -18.31
C ALA A 218 0.48 4.76 -17.67
#